data_9cbd5e6f09fb57edd8cf94ab1dbe4ff7
#
_entry.id   9cbd5e6f09fb57edd8cf94ab1dbe4ff7
#
_cell.length_a   1.000
_cell.length_b   1.000
_cell.length_c   1.000
_cell.angle_alpha   90.00
_cell.angle_beta   90.00
_cell.angle_gamma   90.00
#
_symmetry.space_group_name_H-M   'P 1'
#
loop_
_entity.id
_entity.type
_entity.pdbx_description
1 polymer ?
#
loop_
_entity_poly.entity_id
_entity_poly.type
_entity_poly.pdbx_seq_one_letter_code
_entity_poly.pdbx_strand_id
1 'polypeptide(L)'
;METSCGVVLVNYGAILLLQYPQGHWDLPKGHVEGSDENNLVTAARELGEETGISEIEFVNGFEEQTRYSFKHKGKRTDKQVFWYLATTEKICCC
;
A
#
# COMPACT_ATOMS: atom_id res chain seq x y z
N MET A 1 12.23 13.09 -3.81
CA MET A 1 11.14 12.19 -4.25
C MET A 1 10.61 11.43 -3.06
N GLU A 2 9.29 11.41 -2.88
CA GLU A 2 8.67 10.63 -1.81
C GLU A 2 8.42 9.21 -2.30
N THR A 3 8.67 8.23 -1.45
CA THR A 3 8.48 6.81 -1.78
C THR A 3 7.47 6.19 -0.82
N SER A 4 6.47 5.55 -1.38
CA SER A 4 5.48 4.77 -0.64
C SER A 4 5.45 3.36 -1.18
N CYS A 5 4.97 2.43 -0.37
CA CYS A 5 4.75 1.05 -0.76
C CYS A 5 3.34 0.66 -0.40
N GLY A 6 2.69 -0.09 -1.27
CA GLY A 6 1.31 -0.50 -1.06
C GLY A 6 1.07 -1.93 -1.48
N VAL A 7 -0.11 -2.42 -1.14
CA VAL A 7 -0.50 -3.81 -1.37
C VAL A 7 -1.82 -3.84 -2.13
N VAL A 8 -1.84 -4.64 -3.20
CA VAL A 8 -3.09 -5.09 -3.81
C VAL A 8 -3.41 -6.41 -3.11
N LEU A 9 -4.33 -6.35 -2.15
CA LEU A 9 -4.68 -7.51 -1.34
C LEU A 9 -5.90 -8.21 -1.90
N VAL A 10 -5.75 -9.50 -2.21
CA VAL A 10 -6.81 -10.30 -2.80
C VAL A 10 -7.32 -11.32 -1.77
N ASN A 11 -8.64 -11.42 -1.64
CA ASN A 11 -9.31 -12.40 -0.82
C ASN A 11 -10.45 -13.00 -1.63
N TYR A 12 -10.31 -14.27 -2.00
CA TYR A 12 -11.32 -15.00 -2.79
C TYR A 12 -11.83 -14.22 -4.01
N GLY A 13 -10.89 -13.63 -4.76
CA GLY A 13 -11.22 -12.88 -5.98
C GLY A 13 -11.65 -11.43 -5.76
N ALA A 14 -11.76 -10.98 -4.51
CA ALA A 14 -12.07 -9.58 -4.20
C ALA A 14 -10.81 -8.83 -3.81
N ILE A 15 -10.76 -7.55 -4.18
CA ILE A 15 -9.65 -6.66 -3.86
C ILE A 15 -10.06 -5.74 -2.72
N LEU A 16 -9.17 -5.60 -1.72
CA LEU A 16 -9.41 -4.70 -0.60
C LEU A 16 -9.17 -3.26 -1.01
N LEU A 17 -10.16 -2.41 -0.79
CA LEU A 17 -10.06 -0.98 -0.95
C LEU A 17 -10.37 -0.30 0.37
N LEU A 18 -9.68 0.80 0.66
CA LEU A 18 -9.92 1.62 1.84
C LEU A 18 -10.61 2.91 1.43
N GLN A 19 -11.61 3.30 2.21
CA GLN A 19 -12.24 4.60 2.05
C GLN A 19 -11.57 5.58 3.00
N TYR A 20 -11.01 6.64 2.44
CA TYR A 20 -10.35 7.68 3.24
C TYR A 20 -11.35 8.75 3.69
N PRO A 21 -11.01 9.52 4.73
CA PRO A 21 -11.91 10.56 5.25
C PRO A 21 -12.39 11.56 4.21
N GLN A 22 -11.62 11.79 3.16
CA GLN A 22 -11.99 12.67 2.05
C GLN A 22 -13.06 12.06 1.14
N GLY A 23 -13.45 10.80 1.36
CA GLY A 23 -14.49 10.13 0.61
C GLY A 23 -14.03 9.30 -0.59
N HIS A 24 -12.77 9.38 -0.96
CA HIS A 24 -12.25 8.55 -2.06
C HIS A 24 -11.82 7.16 -1.60
N TRP A 25 -11.80 6.23 -2.53
CA TRP A 25 -11.34 4.86 -2.30
C TRP A 25 -9.93 4.69 -2.87
N ASP A 26 -9.09 3.96 -2.17
CA ASP A 26 -7.74 3.67 -2.63
C ASP A 26 -7.23 2.37 -2.02
N LEU A 27 -6.11 1.89 -2.57
CA LEU A 27 -5.43 0.72 -2.03
C LEU A 27 -4.60 1.12 -0.80
N PRO A 28 -4.42 0.20 0.17
CA PRO A 28 -3.58 0.49 1.34
C PRO A 28 -2.13 0.74 0.92
N LYS A 29 -1.57 1.84 1.40
CA LYS A 29 -0.18 2.22 1.14
C LYS A 29 0.31 3.20 2.18
N GLY A 30 1.63 3.34 2.27
CA GLY A 30 2.23 4.34 3.13
C GLY A 30 3.72 4.51 2.87
N HIS A 31 4.29 5.47 3.56
CA HIS A 31 5.68 5.87 3.37
C HIS A 31 6.67 4.86 3.94
N VAL A 32 7.81 4.74 3.25
CA VAL A 32 8.95 3.97 3.77
C VAL A 32 9.51 4.68 5.00
N GLU A 33 9.74 3.90 6.05
CA GLU A 33 10.39 4.40 7.27
C GLU A 33 11.82 3.83 7.36
N GLY A 34 12.69 4.54 8.10
CA GLY A 34 14.09 4.15 8.21
C GLY A 34 14.32 2.79 8.86
N SER A 35 13.36 2.29 9.64
CA SER A 35 13.43 0.96 10.24
C SER A 35 12.99 -0.17 9.31
N ASP A 36 12.41 0.16 8.17
CA ASP A 36 11.95 -0.85 7.21
C ASP A 36 13.13 -1.43 6.44
N GLU A 37 13.29 -2.74 6.47
CA GLU A 37 14.41 -3.42 5.82
C GLU A 37 14.32 -3.38 4.29
N ASN A 38 13.10 -3.39 3.76
CA ASN A 38 12.86 -3.37 2.32
C ASN A 38 11.42 -2.93 2.04
N ASN A 39 11.09 -2.80 0.76
CA ASN A 39 9.76 -2.34 0.35
C ASN A 39 8.63 -3.28 0.75
N LEU A 40 8.87 -4.59 0.75
CA LEU A 40 7.84 -5.55 1.18
C LEU A 40 7.51 -5.38 2.66
N VAL A 41 8.52 -5.11 3.48
CA VAL A 41 8.33 -4.84 4.91
C VAL A 41 7.49 -3.57 5.10
N THR A 42 7.80 -2.52 4.33
CA THR A 42 7.00 -1.29 4.36
C THR A 42 5.54 -1.56 3.99
N ALA A 43 5.33 -2.29 2.91
CA ALA A 43 3.98 -2.59 2.42
C ALA A 43 3.19 -3.40 3.45
N ALA A 44 3.79 -4.42 4.03
CA ALA A 44 3.15 -5.26 5.04
C ALA A 44 2.83 -4.46 6.31
N ARG A 45 3.75 -3.61 6.75
CA ARG A 45 3.54 -2.78 7.93
C ARG A 45 2.39 -1.81 7.74
N GLU A 46 2.37 -1.10 6.62
CA GLU A 46 1.29 -0.15 6.33
C GLU A 46 -0.06 -0.84 6.21
N LEU A 47 -0.12 -2.02 5.58
CA LEU A 47 -1.34 -2.80 5.52
C LEU A 47 -1.84 -3.16 6.91
N GLY A 48 -0.94 -3.62 7.79
CA GLY A 48 -1.28 -3.96 9.16
C GLY A 48 -1.78 -2.78 9.96
N GLU A 49 -1.15 -1.60 9.80
CA GLU A 49 -1.55 -0.39 10.48
C GLU A 49 -2.93 0.11 10.02
N GLU A 50 -3.22 0.00 8.73
CA GLU A 50 -4.47 0.51 8.17
C GLU A 50 -5.65 -0.45 8.28
N THR A 51 -5.40 -1.75 8.32
CA THR A 51 -6.46 -2.78 8.26
C THR A 51 -6.46 -3.76 9.42
N GLY A 52 -5.35 -3.90 10.12
CA GLY A 52 -5.16 -4.96 11.12
C GLY A 52 -4.85 -6.32 10.53
N ILE A 53 -4.75 -6.45 9.22
CA ILE A 53 -4.47 -7.73 8.56
C ILE A 53 -2.95 -7.93 8.48
N SER A 54 -2.45 -9.01 9.06
CA SER A 54 -1.02 -9.35 9.02
C SER A 54 -0.74 -10.73 8.42
N GLU A 55 -1.75 -11.58 8.31
CA GLU A 55 -1.59 -12.92 7.74
C GLU A 55 -1.81 -12.88 6.25
N ILE A 56 -0.74 -12.57 5.52
CA ILE A 56 -0.77 -12.41 4.06
C ILE A 56 0.38 -13.19 3.42
N GLU A 57 0.21 -13.54 2.16
CA GLU A 57 1.27 -14.12 1.35
C GLU A 57 1.50 -13.23 0.13
N PHE A 58 2.73 -12.77 -0.04
CA PHE A 58 3.10 -12.01 -1.23
C PHE A 58 3.29 -12.94 -2.42
N VAL A 59 2.82 -12.50 -3.58
CA VAL A 59 3.03 -13.22 -4.83
C VAL A 59 4.42 -12.88 -5.34
N ASN A 60 5.27 -13.90 -5.50
CA ASN A 60 6.64 -13.72 -5.99
C ASN A 60 6.66 -13.11 -7.38
N GLY A 61 7.58 -12.16 -7.56
CA GLY A 61 7.82 -11.57 -8.87
C GLY A 61 6.87 -10.45 -9.25
N PHE A 62 5.83 -10.20 -8.46
CA PHE A 62 4.94 -9.06 -8.73
C PHE A 62 5.47 -7.81 -8.05
N GLU A 63 5.80 -6.82 -8.85
CA GLU A 63 6.14 -5.49 -8.38
C GLU A 63 5.79 -4.51 -9.50
N GLU A 64 4.92 -3.56 -9.21
CA GLU A 64 4.55 -2.50 -10.14
C GLU A 64 4.92 -1.16 -9.52
N GLN A 65 5.34 -0.23 -10.36
CA GLN A 65 5.71 1.10 -9.90
C GLN A 65 4.90 2.15 -10.62
N THR A 66 4.34 3.08 -9.86
CA THR A 66 3.69 4.26 -10.42
C THR A 66 4.44 5.50 -9.97
N ARG A 67 4.53 6.49 -10.85
CA ARG A 67 5.15 7.78 -10.55
C ARG A 67 4.20 8.88 -10.94
N TYR A 68 4.13 9.90 -10.11
CA TYR A 68 3.36 11.10 -10.42
C TYR A 68 3.93 12.30 -9.70
N SER A 69 3.53 13.48 -10.17
CA SER A 69 3.93 14.73 -9.56
C SER A 69 2.70 15.50 -9.14
N PHE A 70 2.83 16.25 -8.04
CA PHE A 70 1.75 17.12 -7.58
C PHE A 70 2.37 18.39 -6.98
N LYS A 71 1.56 19.43 -6.86
CA LYS A 71 1.97 20.65 -6.17
C LYS A 71 1.48 20.62 -4.74
N HIS A 72 2.40 20.89 -3.83
CA HIS A 72 2.11 21.01 -2.41
C HIS A 72 2.75 22.29 -1.91
N LYS A 73 1.92 23.21 -1.39
CA LYS A 73 2.36 24.53 -0.91
C LYS A 73 3.18 25.29 -1.95
N GLY A 74 2.75 25.24 -3.21
CA GLY A 74 3.40 25.93 -4.30
C GLY A 74 4.67 25.25 -4.83
N LYS A 75 5.07 24.13 -4.26
CA LYS A 75 6.24 23.38 -4.72
C LYS A 75 5.82 22.09 -5.41
N ARG A 76 6.54 21.76 -6.49
CA ARG A 76 6.34 20.48 -7.17
C ARG A 76 6.98 19.37 -6.33
N THR A 77 6.20 18.35 -6.04
CA THR A 77 6.67 17.15 -5.34
C THR A 77 6.49 15.95 -6.26
N ASP A 78 7.55 15.19 -6.44
CA ASP A 78 7.52 13.94 -7.18
C ASP A 78 7.31 12.78 -6.21
N LYS A 79 6.46 11.84 -6.57
CA LYS A 79 6.15 10.68 -5.75
C LYS A 79 6.20 9.41 -6.56
N GLN A 80 6.71 8.34 -5.96
CA GLN A 80 6.67 7.00 -6.52
C GLN A 80 6.03 6.05 -5.53
N VAL A 81 5.27 5.10 -6.03
CA VAL A 81 4.63 4.06 -5.23
C VAL A 81 5.00 2.71 -5.82
N PHE A 82 5.51 1.83 -4.97
CA PHE A 82 5.75 0.44 -5.34
C PHE A 82 4.57 -0.39 -4.86
N TRP A 83 3.96 -1.14 -5.76
CA TRP A 83 2.79 -1.96 -5.49
C TRP A 83 3.16 -3.43 -5.51
N TYR A 84 2.70 -4.16 -4.51
CA TYR A 84 2.90 -5.60 -4.40
C TYR A 84 1.56 -6.30 -4.34
N LEU A 85 1.51 -7.53 -4.85
CA LEU A 85 0.31 -8.34 -4.82
C LEU A 85 0.42 -9.33 -3.67
N ALA A 86 -0.61 -9.43 -2.86
CA ALA A 86 -0.66 -10.38 -1.76
C ALA A 86 -2.04 -11.01 -1.68
N THR A 87 -2.09 -12.21 -1.10
CA THR A 87 -3.34 -12.92 -0.85
C THR A 87 -3.52 -13.13 0.63
N THR A 88 -4.77 -13.23 1.06
CA THR A 88 -5.11 -13.53 2.44
C THR A 88 -6.40 -14.32 2.51
N GLU A 89 -6.49 -15.18 3.50
CA GLU A 89 -7.74 -15.87 3.86
C GLU A 89 -8.49 -15.15 4.96
N LYS A 90 -7.87 -14.13 5.55
CA LYS A 90 -8.48 -13.34 6.62
C LYS A 90 -9.32 -12.21 6.04
N ILE A 91 -10.47 -11.98 6.62
CA ILE A 91 -11.32 -10.87 6.29
C ILE A 91 -11.41 -9.97 7.52
N CYS A 92 -11.15 -8.69 7.31
CA CYS A 92 -11.38 -7.71 8.37
C CYS A 92 -12.85 -7.31 8.33
N CYS A 93 -13.62 -7.78 9.27
CA CYS A 93 -15.03 -7.44 9.42
C CYS A 93 -15.17 -6.33 10.45
N CYS A 94 -14.77 -5.15 10.08
CA CYS A 94 -14.91 -4.01 10.97
C CYS A 94 -16.17 -3.22 10.70
#